data_80f10b55dad749fae94640ee3018d93e
#
_entry.id   80f10b55dad749fae94640ee3018d93e
#
_cell.length_a   1.000
_cell.length_b   1.000
_cell.length_c   1.000
_cell.angle_alpha   90.00
_cell.angle_beta   90.00
_cell.angle_gamma   90.00
#
_symmetry.space_group_name_H-M   'P 1'
#
loop_
_entity.id
_entity.type
_entity.pdbx_description
1 polymer ?
#
loop_
_entity_poly.entity_id
_entity_poly.type
_entity_poly.pdbx_seq_one_letter_code
_entity_poly.pdbx_strand_id
1 'polypeptide(L)'
;GARIYLKREDMLHTGAHKINNVIGQALLARRMGKKRIIAETGAGQHGTATAAVCARFGLKCVIYMGATDMERQALNVYRMRLMGAEVRGVEAGQRTLKEAVNEAMRDWVTNVRETHYILGTAYGSHPYPMMVRDFHRIISLESKQQMLRAEGRLPDDVVACVGGGSNAIGAFFEYLDEPGVRLTGVEAGGRGIKRGEHAARFAGGRLGVLQGCMTNILMDGEGQIEGTHSVSAGLDYAAVGPEHAYYRERGRIDYAYATDEDCLEAFQLLSHTEGIIPALESSHAVAHGCKMAAQGKPDEIVLINLSGRGDKDVWSAARALGTEIKL
;
A
#
# COMPACT_ATOMS: atom_id res chain seq x y z
N GLY A 1 -6.25 -9.81 26.52
CA GLY A 1 -5.70 -8.74 25.69
C GLY A 1 -6.75 -7.74 25.21
N ALA A 2 -6.34 -6.76 24.48
CA ALA A 2 -7.22 -5.75 23.90
C ALA A 2 -8.18 -6.32 22.85
N ARG A 3 -9.28 -5.60 22.58
CA ARG A 3 -10.23 -5.96 21.53
C ARG A 3 -9.72 -5.49 20.17
N ILE A 4 -9.82 -6.34 19.15
CA ILE A 4 -9.38 -6.01 17.80
C ILE A 4 -10.58 -5.71 16.92
N TYR A 5 -10.52 -4.58 16.21
CA TYR A 5 -11.44 -4.20 15.15
C TYR A 5 -10.71 -4.13 13.81
N LEU A 6 -11.41 -4.50 12.74
CA LEU A 6 -10.87 -4.43 11.38
C LEU A 6 -11.63 -3.38 10.56
N LYS A 7 -10.91 -2.38 10.01
CA LYS A 7 -11.46 -1.53 8.96
C LYS A 7 -11.30 -2.26 7.63
N ARG A 8 -12.42 -2.70 7.05
CA ARG A 8 -12.50 -3.65 5.93
C ARG A 8 -12.39 -2.98 4.55
N GLU A 9 -11.22 -2.46 4.20
CA GLU A 9 -10.96 -1.92 2.85
C GLU A 9 -10.76 -3.02 1.78
N ASP A 10 -10.55 -4.26 2.20
CA ASP A 10 -10.51 -5.46 1.37
C ASP A 10 -11.87 -5.78 0.69
N MET A 11 -12.97 -5.27 1.23
CA MET A 11 -14.31 -5.43 0.67
C MET A 11 -14.67 -4.40 -0.40
N LEU A 12 -13.82 -3.42 -0.64
CA LEU A 12 -14.05 -2.43 -1.68
C LEU A 12 -13.98 -3.05 -3.07
N HIS A 13 -14.61 -2.39 -4.06
CA HIS A 13 -14.50 -2.81 -5.46
C HIS A 13 -13.02 -2.93 -5.87
N THR A 14 -12.67 -3.99 -6.57
CA THR A 14 -11.31 -4.45 -6.90
C THR A 14 -10.51 -5.07 -5.74
N GLY A 15 -11.05 -5.10 -4.52
CA GLY A 15 -10.50 -5.85 -3.39
C GLY A 15 -9.41 -5.15 -2.60
N ALA A 16 -9.30 -3.82 -2.69
CA ALA A 16 -8.35 -3.03 -1.89
C ALA A 16 -8.70 -1.54 -1.86
N HIS A 17 -8.11 -0.82 -0.89
CA HIS A 17 -8.23 0.64 -0.71
C HIS A 17 -7.89 1.49 -1.94
N LYS A 18 -7.12 0.97 -2.88
CA LYS A 18 -6.63 1.72 -4.05
C LYS A 18 -7.74 2.39 -4.86
N ILE A 19 -8.92 1.80 -4.89
CA ILE A 19 -10.06 2.32 -5.64
C ILE A 19 -10.48 3.74 -5.17
N ASN A 20 -10.33 4.06 -3.89
CA ASN A 20 -10.66 5.38 -3.33
C ASN A 20 -9.89 6.50 -4.06
N ASN A 21 -8.57 6.35 -4.12
CA ASN A 21 -7.69 7.29 -4.81
C ASN A 21 -7.92 7.30 -6.33
N VAL A 22 -8.05 6.13 -6.94
CA VAL A 22 -8.18 6.02 -8.40
C VAL A 22 -9.45 6.69 -8.89
N ILE A 23 -10.58 6.52 -8.21
CA ILE A 23 -11.83 7.22 -8.57
C ILE A 23 -11.62 8.74 -8.49
N GLY A 24 -11.04 9.24 -7.39
CA GLY A 24 -10.79 10.66 -7.19
C GLY A 24 -9.92 11.26 -8.30
N GLN A 25 -8.77 10.64 -8.58
CA GLN A 25 -7.86 11.11 -9.63
C GLN A 25 -8.47 10.99 -11.03
N ALA A 26 -9.22 9.93 -11.32
CA ALA A 26 -9.88 9.77 -12.62
C ALA A 26 -10.98 10.83 -12.86
N LEU A 27 -11.75 11.17 -11.83
CA LEU A 27 -12.73 12.27 -11.91
C LEU A 27 -12.03 13.62 -12.12
N LEU A 28 -10.92 13.85 -11.42
CA LEU A 28 -10.08 15.04 -11.63
C LEU A 28 -9.56 15.09 -13.07
N ALA A 29 -9.01 13.99 -13.59
CA ALA A 29 -8.52 13.89 -14.97
C ALA A 29 -9.62 14.21 -15.98
N ARG A 30 -10.84 13.70 -15.78
CA ARG A 30 -11.99 14.03 -16.64
C ARG A 30 -12.35 15.52 -16.61
N ARG A 31 -12.37 16.13 -15.41
CA ARG A 31 -12.60 17.58 -15.25
C ARG A 31 -11.53 18.42 -15.97
N MET A 32 -10.29 17.91 -16.01
CA MET A 32 -9.17 18.54 -16.73
C MET A 32 -9.21 18.26 -18.25
N GLY A 33 -10.19 17.53 -18.76
CA GLY A 33 -10.30 17.17 -20.18
C GLY A 33 -9.28 16.15 -20.67
N LYS A 34 -8.63 15.41 -19.75
CA LYS A 34 -7.66 14.37 -20.10
C LYS A 34 -8.36 13.16 -20.71
N LYS A 35 -7.78 12.63 -21.78
CA LYS A 35 -8.35 11.51 -22.56
C LYS A 35 -7.65 10.18 -22.29
N ARG A 36 -6.44 10.25 -21.75
CA ARG A 36 -5.57 9.13 -21.51
C ARG A 36 -5.12 9.12 -20.06
N ILE A 37 -5.17 7.94 -19.45
CA ILE A 37 -4.67 7.66 -18.11
C ILE A 37 -3.47 6.75 -18.22
N ILE A 38 -2.45 7.04 -17.43
CA ILE A 38 -1.35 6.10 -17.17
C ILE A 38 -1.25 5.84 -15.68
N ALA A 39 -0.73 4.67 -15.32
CA ALA A 39 -0.43 4.30 -13.95
C ALA A 39 0.77 3.35 -13.91
N GLU A 40 1.43 3.28 -12.79
CA GLU A 40 2.37 2.23 -12.43
C GLU A 40 1.71 1.18 -11.54
N THR A 41 2.28 -0.01 -11.47
CA THR A 41 1.86 -0.99 -10.47
C THR A 41 2.96 -2.03 -10.20
N GLY A 42 3.10 -2.47 -8.95
CA GLY A 42 3.95 -3.60 -8.54
C GLY A 42 3.09 -4.84 -8.27
N ALA A 43 2.36 -4.87 -7.17
CA ALA A 43 1.44 -5.96 -6.82
C ALA A 43 0.23 -6.11 -7.77
N GLY A 44 0.02 -5.17 -8.69
CA GLY A 44 -1.10 -5.19 -9.62
C GLY A 44 -2.42 -4.61 -9.09
N GLN A 45 -2.55 -4.33 -7.80
CA GLN A 45 -3.81 -3.82 -7.22
C GLN A 45 -4.13 -2.40 -7.70
N HIS A 46 -3.14 -1.52 -7.76
CA HIS A 46 -3.34 -0.16 -8.28
C HIS A 46 -3.69 -0.19 -9.77
N GLY A 47 -2.97 -0.99 -10.55
CA GLY A 47 -3.26 -1.19 -11.96
C GLY A 47 -4.67 -1.73 -12.21
N THR A 48 -5.10 -2.73 -11.45
CA THR A 48 -6.45 -3.31 -11.54
C THR A 48 -7.53 -2.27 -11.21
N ALA A 49 -7.34 -1.47 -10.15
CA ALA A 49 -8.27 -0.40 -9.81
C ALA A 49 -8.32 0.68 -10.93
N THR A 50 -7.16 1.06 -11.48
CA THR A 50 -7.07 2.03 -12.57
C THR A 50 -7.76 1.53 -13.84
N ALA A 51 -7.52 0.26 -14.22
CA ALA A 51 -8.17 -0.36 -15.37
C ALA A 51 -9.71 -0.39 -15.20
N ALA A 52 -10.20 -0.77 -14.01
CA ALA A 52 -11.64 -0.81 -13.73
C ALA A 52 -12.31 0.56 -13.86
N VAL A 53 -11.70 1.60 -13.29
CA VAL A 53 -12.23 2.96 -13.35
C VAL A 53 -12.14 3.54 -14.77
N CYS A 54 -11.05 3.27 -15.50
CA CYS A 54 -10.91 3.68 -16.89
C CYS A 54 -11.95 3.01 -17.79
N ALA A 55 -12.20 1.71 -17.62
CA ALA A 55 -13.26 0.99 -18.33
C ALA A 55 -14.63 1.62 -18.04
N ARG A 56 -14.95 1.91 -16.78
CA ARG A 56 -16.22 2.55 -16.39
C ARG A 56 -16.41 3.95 -16.98
N PHE A 57 -15.34 4.73 -17.14
CA PHE A 57 -15.40 6.11 -17.64
C PHE A 57 -15.04 6.28 -19.10
N GLY A 58 -14.75 5.19 -19.84
CA GLY A 58 -14.38 5.25 -21.26
C GLY A 58 -13.05 5.97 -21.52
N LEU A 59 -12.08 5.84 -20.59
CA LEU A 59 -10.77 6.47 -20.70
C LEU A 59 -9.74 5.47 -21.25
N LYS A 60 -8.85 5.92 -22.12
CA LYS A 60 -7.69 5.12 -22.55
C LYS A 60 -6.79 4.87 -21.34
N CYS A 61 -6.37 3.63 -21.12
CA CYS A 61 -5.60 3.20 -19.98
C CYS A 61 -4.32 2.48 -20.38
N VAL A 62 -3.18 2.96 -19.91
CA VAL A 62 -1.87 2.29 -20.03
C VAL A 62 -1.27 2.08 -18.66
N ILE A 63 -0.88 0.85 -18.36
CA ILE A 63 -0.33 0.47 -17.06
C ILE A 63 1.10 -0.03 -17.25
N TYR A 64 2.04 0.60 -16.56
CA TYR A 64 3.44 0.20 -16.50
C TYR A 64 3.67 -0.75 -15.34
N MET A 65 4.30 -1.88 -15.60
CA MET A 65 4.61 -2.88 -14.58
C MET A 65 5.96 -3.52 -14.88
N GLY A 66 6.80 -3.70 -13.87
CA GLY A 66 8.06 -4.39 -14.04
C GLY A 66 7.85 -5.83 -14.51
N ALA A 67 8.68 -6.32 -15.44
CA ALA A 67 8.50 -7.66 -16.01
C ALA A 67 8.55 -8.76 -14.95
N THR A 68 9.40 -8.63 -13.93
CA THR A 68 9.45 -9.56 -12.79
C THR A 68 8.13 -9.54 -11.98
N ASP A 69 7.56 -8.36 -11.77
CA ASP A 69 6.28 -8.23 -11.07
C ASP A 69 5.12 -8.78 -11.90
N MET A 70 5.17 -8.65 -13.24
CA MET A 70 4.15 -9.25 -14.13
C MET A 70 4.11 -10.77 -14.03
N GLU A 71 5.27 -11.42 -13.91
CA GLU A 71 5.35 -12.87 -13.72
C GLU A 71 4.75 -13.29 -12.36
N ARG A 72 5.10 -12.56 -11.28
CA ARG A 72 4.60 -12.82 -9.92
C ARG A 72 3.09 -12.62 -9.79
N GLN A 73 2.53 -11.67 -10.54
CA GLN A 73 1.16 -11.19 -10.42
C GLN A 73 0.36 -11.36 -11.73
N ALA A 74 0.59 -12.47 -12.43
CA ALA A 74 -0.02 -12.77 -13.74
C ALA A 74 -1.56 -12.65 -13.74
N LEU A 75 -2.22 -13.04 -12.64
CA LEU A 75 -3.66 -12.91 -12.49
C LEU A 75 -4.12 -11.44 -12.58
N ASN A 76 -3.42 -10.51 -11.93
CA ASN A 76 -3.74 -9.10 -12.01
C ASN A 76 -3.43 -8.52 -13.39
N VAL A 77 -2.37 -8.98 -14.06
CA VAL A 77 -2.07 -8.61 -15.46
C VAL A 77 -3.23 -9.01 -16.37
N TYR A 78 -3.74 -10.23 -16.21
CA TYR A 78 -4.89 -10.70 -16.98
C TYR A 78 -6.15 -9.86 -16.69
N ARG A 79 -6.44 -9.57 -15.41
CA ARG A 79 -7.58 -8.72 -15.02
C ARG A 79 -7.51 -7.33 -15.67
N MET A 80 -6.34 -6.69 -15.66
CA MET A 80 -6.15 -5.37 -16.29
C MET A 80 -6.42 -5.42 -17.79
N ARG A 81 -5.89 -6.42 -18.49
CA ARG A 81 -6.13 -6.62 -19.94
C ARG A 81 -7.58 -6.93 -20.25
N LEU A 82 -8.25 -7.74 -19.43
CA LEU A 82 -9.68 -8.07 -19.58
C LEU A 82 -10.56 -6.81 -19.48
N MET A 83 -10.16 -5.83 -18.66
CA MET A 83 -10.83 -4.53 -18.53
C MET A 83 -10.42 -3.52 -19.61
N GLY A 84 -9.64 -3.92 -20.62
CA GLY A 84 -9.25 -3.09 -21.76
C GLY A 84 -8.02 -2.22 -21.54
N ALA A 85 -7.28 -2.38 -20.46
CA ALA A 85 -6.04 -1.65 -20.26
C ALA A 85 -4.90 -2.28 -21.06
N GLU A 86 -4.04 -1.44 -21.65
CA GLU A 86 -2.76 -1.83 -22.19
C GLU A 86 -1.77 -1.98 -21.02
N VAL A 87 -1.20 -3.17 -20.83
CA VAL A 87 -0.18 -3.43 -19.81
C VAL A 87 1.18 -3.54 -20.48
N ARG A 88 2.06 -2.60 -20.15
CA ARG A 88 3.44 -2.50 -20.67
C ARG A 88 4.44 -3.04 -19.66
N GLY A 89 5.17 -4.09 -20.06
CA GLY A 89 6.29 -4.62 -19.27
C GLY A 89 7.51 -3.70 -19.33
N VAL A 90 8.15 -3.47 -18.20
CA VAL A 90 9.39 -2.69 -18.10
C VAL A 90 10.54 -3.65 -17.82
N GLU A 91 11.48 -3.73 -18.77
CA GLU A 91 12.64 -4.63 -18.75
C GLU A 91 13.90 -3.97 -18.14
N ALA A 92 13.87 -2.66 -17.90
CA ALA A 92 15.03 -1.92 -17.39
C ALA A 92 15.34 -2.28 -15.93
N GLY A 93 16.61 -2.17 -15.54
CA GLY A 93 17.07 -2.30 -14.15
C GLY A 93 16.67 -3.60 -13.47
N GLN A 94 16.06 -3.51 -12.31
CA GLN A 94 15.59 -4.67 -11.53
C GLN A 94 14.26 -5.25 -12.04
N ARG A 95 13.65 -4.64 -13.05
CA ARG A 95 12.39 -5.08 -13.66
C ARG A 95 11.22 -5.09 -12.65
N THR A 96 11.19 -4.13 -11.71
CA THR A 96 10.24 -4.02 -10.61
C THR A 96 9.51 -2.67 -10.60
N LEU A 97 8.75 -2.39 -9.54
CA LEU A 97 7.95 -1.19 -9.38
C LEU A 97 8.75 0.11 -9.59
N LYS A 98 10.01 0.19 -9.14
CA LYS A 98 10.84 1.39 -9.28
C LYS A 98 11.00 1.79 -10.76
N GLU A 99 11.27 0.84 -11.61
CA GLU A 99 11.42 1.06 -13.05
C GLU A 99 10.09 1.38 -13.72
N ALA A 100 9.00 0.74 -13.26
CA ALA A 100 7.65 1.05 -13.74
C ALA A 100 7.26 2.50 -13.44
N VAL A 101 7.56 3.01 -12.24
CA VAL A 101 7.37 4.43 -11.87
C VAL A 101 8.17 5.34 -12.81
N ASN A 102 9.44 5.03 -13.06
CA ASN A 102 10.30 5.84 -13.92
C ASN A 102 9.76 5.91 -15.36
N GLU A 103 9.30 4.80 -15.93
CA GLU A 103 8.70 4.79 -17.28
C GLU A 103 7.37 5.52 -17.33
N ALA A 104 6.51 5.35 -16.33
CA ALA A 104 5.26 6.10 -16.24
C ALA A 104 5.52 7.62 -16.18
N MET A 105 6.52 8.05 -15.39
CA MET A 105 6.90 9.48 -15.31
C MET A 105 7.43 10.00 -16.66
N ARG A 106 8.27 9.24 -17.38
CA ARG A 106 8.76 9.64 -18.71
C ARG A 106 7.62 9.81 -19.71
N ASP A 107 6.71 8.84 -19.75
CA ASP A 107 5.52 8.94 -20.60
C ASP A 107 4.66 10.15 -20.23
N TRP A 108 4.43 10.35 -18.91
CA TRP A 108 3.61 11.46 -18.44
C TRP A 108 4.16 12.82 -18.83
N VAL A 109 5.43 13.10 -18.58
CA VAL A 109 6.03 14.41 -18.91
C VAL A 109 6.05 14.67 -20.42
N THR A 110 6.20 13.61 -21.22
CA THR A 110 6.17 13.69 -22.68
C THR A 110 4.75 14.00 -23.21
N ASN A 111 3.73 13.42 -22.59
CA ASN A 111 2.34 13.47 -23.08
C ASN A 111 1.39 14.21 -22.13
N VAL A 112 1.90 15.12 -21.30
CA VAL A 112 1.16 15.74 -20.19
C VAL A 112 -0.12 16.46 -20.62
N ARG A 113 -0.19 16.99 -21.85
CA ARG A 113 -1.36 17.73 -22.35
C ARG A 113 -2.62 16.85 -22.39
N GLU A 114 -2.51 15.60 -22.82
CA GLU A 114 -3.64 14.68 -23.00
C GLU A 114 -3.72 13.61 -21.93
N THR A 115 -2.63 13.41 -21.19
CA THR A 115 -2.44 12.31 -20.25
C THR A 115 -2.46 12.79 -18.82
N HIS A 116 -3.16 12.07 -17.95
CA HIS A 116 -3.03 12.19 -16.50
C HIS A 116 -2.38 10.94 -15.93
N TYR A 117 -1.40 11.13 -15.07
CA TYR A 117 -0.77 10.05 -14.33
C TYR A 117 -1.54 9.84 -13.01
N ILE A 118 -2.22 8.70 -12.89
CA ILE A 118 -2.85 8.29 -11.63
C ILE A 118 -1.78 7.60 -10.78
N LEU A 119 -1.18 8.34 -9.86
CA LEU A 119 -0.18 7.80 -8.94
C LEU A 119 -0.84 6.95 -7.85
N GLY A 120 -0.32 5.74 -7.63
CA GLY A 120 -0.94 4.73 -6.76
C GLY A 120 -0.61 4.85 -5.28
N THR A 121 0.27 5.77 -4.89
CA THR A 121 0.73 5.91 -3.52
C THR A 121 0.89 7.37 -3.09
N ALA A 122 0.92 7.65 -1.78
CA ALA A 122 1.10 8.99 -1.21
C ALA A 122 2.58 9.42 -1.27
N TYR A 123 3.17 9.38 -2.47
CA TYR A 123 4.60 9.55 -2.73
C TYR A 123 4.82 10.48 -3.93
N GLY A 124 6.06 10.91 -4.16
CA GLY A 124 6.41 11.77 -5.28
C GLY A 124 6.30 13.26 -4.96
N SER A 125 6.40 14.09 -6.00
CA SER A 125 6.34 15.54 -5.86
C SER A 125 4.93 16.04 -5.56
N HIS A 126 4.85 17.23 -4.91
CA HIS A 126 3.58 17.92 -4.73
C HIS A 126 2.88 18.13 -6.09
N PRO A 127 1.53 17.94 -6.21
CA PRO A 127 0.57 17.74 -5.14
C PRO A 127 0.23 16.26 -4.84
N TYR A 128 0.93 15.29 -5.41
CA TYR A 128 0.54 13.88 -5.32
C TYR A 128 0.41 13.33 -3.89
N PRO A 129 1.34 13.54 -2.95
CA PRO A 129 1.18 13.03 -1.60
C PRO A 129 -0.12 13.51 -0.95
N MET A 130 -0.37 14.81 -1.01
CA MET A 130 -1.59 15.44 -0.47
C MET A 130 -2.85 14.91 -1.16
N MET A 131 -2.86 14.88 -2.49
CA MET A 131 -4.03 14.44 -3.27
C MET A 131 -4.38 12.98 -2.99
N VAL A 132 -3.40 12.10 -2.94
CA VAL A 132 -3.58 10.67 -2.65
C VAL A 132 -4.07 10.48 -1.21
N ARG A 133 -3.49 11.20 -0.24
CA ARG A 133 -3.99 11.23 1.14
C ARG A 133 -5.45 11.64 1.20
N ASP A 134 -5.80 12.76 0.58
CA ASP A 134 -7.14 13.33 0.66
C ASP A 134 -8.20 12.39 0.07
N PHE A 135 -7.90 11.68 -1.01
CA PHE A 135 -8.80 10.67 -1.56
C PHE A 135 -8.87 9.40 -0.69
N HIS A 136 -7.83 9.07 0.06
CA HIS A 136 -7.86 7.95 1.02
C HIS A 136 -8.39 8.33 2.41
N ARG A 137 -8.52 9.62 2.71
CA ARG A 137 -9.02 10.13 3.98
C ARG A 137 -10.37 9.53 4.38
N ILE A 138 -11.18 9.10 3.42
CA ILE A 138 -12.45 8.43 3.67
C ILE A 138 -12.30 7.22 4.63
N ILE A 139 -11.16 6.54 4.63
CA ILE A 139 -10.87 5.41 5.51
C ILE A 139 -10.97 5.83 6.98
N SER A 140 -10.29 6.91 7.36
CA SER A 140 -10.32 7.42 8.74
C SER A 140 -11.61 8.15 9.09
N LEU A 141 -12.22 8.88 8.14
CA LEU A 141 -13.54 9.49 8.34
C LEU A 141 -14.61 8.47 8.72
N GLU A 142 -14.68 7.38 7.96
CA GLU A 142 -15.63 6.30 8.22
C GLU A 142 -15.28 5.54 9.50
N SER A 143 -14.02 5.13 9.68
CA SER A 143 -13.64 4.34 10.85
C SER A 143 -13.85 5.10 12.16
N LYS A 144 -13.57 6.39 12.19
CA LYS A 144 -13.85 7.25 13.37
C LYS A 144 -15.33 7.24 13.74
N GLN A 145 -16.21 7.41 12.75
CA GLN A 145 -17.66 7.34 12.98
C GLN A 145 -18.14 5.93 13.35
N GLN A 146 -17.57 4.90 12.73
CA GLN A 146 -17.89 3.51 13.00
C GLN A 146 -17.52 3.12 14.44
N MET A 147 -16.34 3.52 14.91
CA MET A 147 -15.90 3.29 16.29
C MET A 147 -16.80 4.02 17.30
N LEU A 148 -17.13 5.28 17.04
CA LEU A 148 -18.06 6.03 17.92
C LEU A 148 -19.45 5.39 17.99
N ARG A 149 -19.95 4.79 16.90
CA ARG A 149 -21.23 4.07 16.91
C ARG A 149 -21.15 2.72 17.64
N ALA A 150 -20.03 1.98 17.45
CA ALA A 150 -19.88 0.64 18.00
C ALA A 150 -19.51 0.66 19.50
N GLU A 151 -18.65 1.60 19.91
CA GLU A 151 -18.01 1.60 21.23
C GLU A 151 -18.27 2.88 22.04
N GLY A 152 -18.91 3.89 21.45
CA GLY A 152 -19.10 5.21 22.09
C GLY A 152 -17.81 6.01 22.27
N ARG A 153 -16.68 5.52 21.79
CA ARG A 153 -15.35 6.14 21.92
C ARG A 153 -14.45 5.84 20.72
N LEU A 154 -13.32 6.54 20.64
CA LEU A 154 -12.26 6.27 19.65
C LEU A 154 -11.44 5.04 20.08
N PRO A 155 -10.74 4.39 19.14
CA PRO A 155 -9.79 3.33 19.45
C PRO A 155 -8.58 3.90 20.22
N ASP A 156 -7.88 3.04 20.96
CA ASP A 156 -6.64 3.39 21.63
C ASP A 156 -5.46 3.36 20.63
N ASP A 157 -5.54 2.45 19.65
CA ASP A 157 -4.54 2.26 18.60
C ASP A 157 -5.18 2.16 17.22
N VAL A 158 -4.55 2.79 16.22
CA VAL A 158 -4.82 2.55 14.81
C VAL A 158 -3.56 2.03 14.14
N VAL A 159 -3.65 0.85 13.52
CA VAL A 159 -2.53 0.14 12.92
C VAL A 159 -2.77 -0.05 11.41
N ALA A 160 -1.77 0.25 10.59
CA ALA A 160 -1.84 0.05 9.14
C ALA A 160 -0.48 -0.32 8.55
N CYS A 161 -0.45 -1.15 7.51
CA CYS A 161 0.79 -1.49 6.80
C CYS A 161 1.30 -0.31 5.96
N VAL A 162 2.63 -0.22 5.80
CA VAL A 162 3.29 0.89 5.11
C VAL A 162 4.26 0.39 4.03
N GLY A 163 3.81 0.45 2.77
CA GLY A 163 4.66 0.46 1.59
C GLY A 163 5.00 1.91 1.22
N GLY A 164 4.46 2.45 0.14
CA GLY A 164 4.48 3.90 -0.08
C GLY A 164 3.58 4.68 0.89
N GLY A 165 2.70 4.00 1.63
CA GLY A 165 1.96 4.52 2.77
C GLY A 165 0.57 5.09 2.48
N SER A 166 -0.01 4.87 1.30
CA SER A 166 -1.31 5.46 0.95
C SER A 166 -2.46 5.01 1.85
N ASN A 167 -2.56 3.71 2.15
CA ASN A 167 -3.59 3.20 3.04
C ASN A 167 -3.41 3.72 4.47
N ALA A 168 -2.17 3.75 4.94
CA ALA A 168 -1.84 4.15 6.30
C ALA A 168 -2.12 5.64 6.54
N ILE A 169 -1.67 6.53 5.64
CA ILE A 169 -1.96 7.96 5.80
C ILE A 169 -3.47 8.24 5.72
N GLY A 170 -4.20 7.52 4.87
CA GLY A 170 -5.66 7.60 4.82
C GLY A 170 -6.33 7.11 6.11
N ALA A 171 -5.83 6.03 6.70
CA ALA A 171 -6.34 5.48 7.95
C ALA A 171 -6.00 6.35 9.18
N PHE A 172 -4.89 7.09 9.13
CA PHE A 172 -4.41 7.91 10.24
C PHE A 172 -4.94 9.34 10.22
N PHE A 173 -5.29 9.88 9.06
CA PHE A 173 -5.43 11.32 8.87
C PHE A 173 -6.41 11.99 9.84
N GLU A 174 -7.61 11.44 10.04
CA GLU A 174 -8.59 11.99 10.98
C GLU A 174 -8.26 11.76 12.46
N TYR A 175 -7.25 10.95 12.73
CA TYR A 175 -6.75 10.70 14.08
C TYR A 175 -5.48 11.49 14.42
N LEU A 176 -4.90 12.23 13.44
CA LEU A 176 -3.67 12.99 13.67
C LEU A 176 -3.81 14.03 14.80
N ASP A 177 -4.98 14.65 14.92
CA ASP A 177 -5.28 15.65 15.95
C ASP A 177 -5.91 15.04 17.22
N GLU A 178 -5.94 13.70 17.34
CA GLU A 178 -6.46 12.98 18.50
C GLU A 178 -5.30 12.44 19.36
N PRO A 179 -4.80 13.18 20.34
CA PRO A 179 -3.59 12.80 21.08
C PRO A 179 -3.77 11.53 21.92
N GLY A 180 -5.00 11.14 22.22
CA GLY A 180 -5.32 9.90 22.93
C GLY A 180 -5.28 8.65 22.06
N VAL A 181 -5.13 8.79 20.74
CA VAL A 181 -5.05 7.66 19.81
C VAL A 181 -3.62 7.47 19.34
N ARG A 182 -3.02 6.31 19.60
CA ARG A 182 -1.69 5.95 19.08
C ARG A 182 -1.82 5.51 17.62
N LEU A 183 -0.87 5.91 16.79
CA LEU A 183 -0.84 5.58 15.36
C LEU A 183 0.41 4.79 15.06
N THR A 184 0.27 3.59 14.50
CA THR A 184 1.41 2.71 14.19
C THR A 184 1.41 2.25 12.75
N GLY A 185 2.43 2.64 12.00
CA GLY A 185 2.73 2.16 10.67
C GLY A 185 3.60 0.90 10.73
N VAL A 186 3.24 -0.14 10.00
CA VAL A 186 3.98 -1.41 9.99
C VAL A 186 4.62 -1.64 8.63
N GLU A 187 5.95 -1.63 8.59
CA GLU A 187 6.76 -1.85 7.41
C GLU A 187 7.11 -3.32 7.21
N ALA A 188 7.59 -3.70 6.02
CA ALA A 188 8.04 -5.05 5.74
C ALA A 188 9.47 -5.27 6.26
N GLY A 189 9.60 -6.10 7.28
CA GLY A 189 10.88 -6.54 7.86
C GLY A 189 11.59 -7.61 7.02
N GLY A 190 10.92 -8.17 6.00
CA GLY A 190 11.47 -9.17 5.10
C GLY A 190 12.03 -10.38 5.85
N ARG A 191 13.21 -10.83 5.45
CA ARG A 191 13.94 -11.92 6.12
C ARG A 191 14.74 -11.46 7.35
N GLY A 192 14.69 -10.18 7.68
CA GLY A 192 15.42 -9.53 8.78
C GLY A 192 16.01 -8.20 8.36
N ILE A 193 16.36 -7.34 9.32
CA ILE A 193 16.84 -5.98 9.09
C ILE A 193 18.32 -5.99 8.68
N LYS A 194 18.59 -6.63 7.54
CA LYS A 194 19.89 -6.61 6.89
C LYS A 194 19.75 -5.99 5.50
N ARG A 195 20.81 -5.39 5.01
CA ARG A 195 20.84 -4.75 3.70
C ARG A 195 20.36 -5.70 2.60
N GLY A 196 19.37 -5.25 1.82
CA GLY A 196 18.78 -6.03 0.72
C GLY A 196 17.78 -7.10 1.14
N GLU A 197 17.52 -7.29 2.44
CA GLU A 197 16.65 -8.35 2.95
C GLU A 197 15.31 -7.83 3.51
N HIS A 198 15.08 -6.53 3.51
CA HIS A 198 13.86 -5.88 4.02
C HIS A 198 13.46 -4.66 3.19
N ALA A 199 12.28 -4.12 3.50
CA ALA A 199 11.78 -2.85 2.99
C ALA A 199 11.28 -1.94 4.13
N ALA A 200 11.95 -1.98 5.30
CA ALA A 200 11.67 -1.14 6.46
C ALA A 200 12.55 0.10 6.42
N ARG A 201 12.05 1.19 5.82
CA ARG A 201 12.79 2.44 5.59
C ARG A 201 13.11 3.18 6.87
N PHE A 202 12.26 3.07 7.88
CA PHE A 202 12.48 3.72 9.17
C PHE A 202 13.40 2.93 10.10
N ALA A 203 13.63 1.65 9.83
CA ALA A 203 14.59 0.84 10.56
C ALA A 203 16.02 0.91 9.97
N GLY A 204 16.15 1.02 8.64
CA GLY A 204 17.46 0.95 7.97
C GLY A 204 17.76 2.08 6.99
N GLY A 205 16.78 2.96 6.71
CA GLY A 205 16.92 4.03 5.73
C GLY A 205 17.43 5.35 6.32
N ARG A 206 17.75 6.28 5.43
CA ARG A 206 18.14 7.65 5.77
C ARG A 206 17.43 8.65 4.86
N LEU A 207 17.44 9.93 5.25
CA LEU A 207 16.83 10.99 4.47
C LEU A 207 17.55 11.17 3.13
N GLY A 208 16.79 11.25 2.05
CA GLY A 208 17.30 11.43 0.70
C GLY A 208 16.21 11.89 -0.27
N VAL A 209 16.57 12.07 -1.53
CA VAL A 209 15.65 12.48 -2.60
C VAL A 209 15.54 11.38 -3.64
N LEU A 210 14.30 10.94 -3.93
CA LEU A 210 14.00 10.00 -4.99
C LEU A 210 12.70 10.43 -5.70
N GLN A 211 12.71 10.45 -7.03
CA GLN A 211 11.54 10.78 -7.86
C GLN A 211 10.82 12.08 -7.45
N GLY A 212 11.60 13.13 -7.13
CA GLY A 212 11.10 14.44 -6.75
C GLY A 212 10.53 14.54 -5.33
N CYS A 213 10.83 13.58 -4.47
CA CYS A 213 10.32 13.49 -3.10
C CYS A 213 11.49 13.35 -2.11
N MET A 214 11.55 14.22 -1.10
CA MET A 214 12.47 14.08 0.03
C MET A 214 11.81 13.24 1.12
N THR A 215 12.42 12.12 1.46
CA THR A 215 11.88 11.15 2.42
C THR A 215 12.94 10.17 2.93
N ASN A 216 12.55 9.22 3.79
CA ASN A 216 13.42 8.12 4.19
C ASN A 216 13.53 7.07 3.07
N ILE A 217 14.76 6.71 2.73
CA ILE A 217 15.10 5.82 1.61
C ILE A 217 16.14 4.81 2.06
N LEU A 218 15.98 3.55 1.63
CA LEU A 218 17.01 2.52 1.72
C LEU A 218 18.05 2.77 0.63
N MET A 219 19.22 3.25 1.03
CA MET A 219 20.33 3.58 0.13
C MET A 219 21.68 3.34 0.80
N ASP A 220 22.67 3.02 0.01
CA ASP A 220 24.03 2.77 0.48
C ASP A 220 24.80 4.06 0.85
N GLY A 221 26.08 3.89 1.22
CA GLY A 221 26.95 5.00 1.61
C GLY A 221 27.15 6.05 0.52
N GLU A 222 27.04 5.65 -0.75
CA GLU A 222 27.20 6.50 -1.92
C GLU A 222 25.88 7.08 -2.44
N GLY A 223 24.76 6.79 -1.76
CA GLY A 223 23.44 7.28 -2.13
C GLY A 223 22.74 6.47 -3.22
N GLN A 224 23.27 5.28 -3.57
CA GLN A 224 22.59 4.39 -4.51
C GLN A 224 21.44 3.66 -3.81
N ILE A 225 20.29 3.57 -4.49
CA ILE A 225 19.11 2.89 -3.97
C ILE A 225 19.41 1.40 -3.82
N GLU A 226 19.19 0.89 -2.63
CA GLU A 226 19.38 -0.53 -2.34
C GLU A 226 18.24 -1.38 -2.90
N GLY A 227 18.55 -2.65 -3.18
CA GLY A 227 17.54 -3.67 -3.39
C GLY A 227 16.75 -3.88 -2.09
N THR A 228 15.48 -4.23 -2.22
CA THR A 228 14.59 -4.53 -1.11
C THR A 228 14.04 -5.94 -1.22
N HIS A 229 13.50 -6.45 -0.13
CA HIS A 229 12.82 -7.73 -0.10
C HIS A 229 11.60 -7.68 0.82
N SER A 230 10.50 -8.26 0.35
CA SER A 230 9.31 -8.60 1.12
C SER A 230 8.55 -9.73 0.43
N VAL A 231 7.95 -10.64 1.20
CA VAL A 231 6.97 -11.61 0.69
C VAL A 231 5.77 -10.90 0.05
N SER A 232 5.50 -9.68 0.48
CA SER A 232 4.45 -8.81 -0.06
C SER A 232 5.00 -7.85 -1.11
N ALA A 233 4.60 -8.03 -2.37
CA ALA A 233 5.02 -7.16 -3.47
C ALA A 233 4.59 -5.69 -3.29
N GLY A 234 3.49 -5.42 -2.60
CA GLY A 234 2.99 -4.05 -2.37
C GLY A 234 3.75 -3.26 -1.31
N LEU A 235 4.56 -3.94 -0.47
CA LEU A 235 5.43 -3.31 0.52
C LEU A 235 6.90 -3.29 0.10
N ASP A 236 7.25 -3.99 -0.98
CA ASP A 236 8.63 -4.14 -1.47
C ASP A 236 9.08 -2.91 -2.25
N TYR A 237 9.43 -1.85 -1.52
CA TYR A 237 9.85 -0.58 -2.10
C TYR A 237 10.81 0.19 -1.19
N ALA A 238 11.85 0.79 -1.78
CA ALA A 238 12.95 1.41 -1.03
C ALA A 238 12.63 2.77 -0.40
N ALA A 239 11.50 3.40 -0.72
CA ALA A 239 11.13 4.72 -0.20
C ALA A 239 9.73 4.73 0.42
N VAL A 240 9.42 5.76 1.20
CA VAL A 240 8.11 5.94 1.86
C VAL A 240 7.55 7.34 1.56
N GLY A 241 6.25 7.54 1.73
CA GLY A 241 5.61 8.83 1.54
C GLY A 241 6.20 9.93 2.43
N PRO A 242 6.38 11.18 1.93
CA PRO A 242 7.02 12.25 2.69
C PRO A 242 6.24 12.66 3.94
N GLU A 243 4.91 12.54 3.94
CA GLU A 243 4.10 12.81 5.13
C GLU A 243 4.38 11.80 6.24
N HIS A 244 4.66 10.54 5.92
CA HIS A 244 5.09 9.54 6.90
C HIS A 244 6.42 9.92 7.55
N ALA A 245 7.41 10.36 6.76
CA ALA A 245 8.68 10.84 7.28
C ALA A 245 8.49 12.05 8.21
N TYR A 246 7.65 13.01 7.79
CA TYR A 246 7.33 14.20 8.58
C TYR A 246 6.65 13.85 9.92
N TYR A 247 5.60 13.00 9.92
CA TYR A 247 4.90 12.65 11.16
C TYR A 247 5.72 11.76 12.08
N ARG A 248 6.63 10.94 11.55
CA ARG A 248 7.61 10.21 12.35
C ARG A 248 8.57 11.17 13.07
N GLU A 249 9.13 12.14 12.36
CA GLU A 249 10.01 13.14 12.93
C GLU A 249 9.33 13.97 14.03
N ARG A 250 8.03 14.22 13.88
CA ARG A 250 7.20 14.89 14.89
C ARG A 250 6.77 13.99 16.05
N GLY A 251 7.10 12.71 16.02
CA GLY A 251 6.68 11.76 17.05
C GLY A 251 5.17 11.53 17.10
N ARG A 252 4.46 11.78 15.97
CA ARG A 252 3.00 11.59 15.93
C ARG A 252 2.60 10.21 15.44
N ILE A 253 3.40 9.59 14.59
CA ILE A 253 3.20 8.25 14.10
C ILE A 253 4.43 7.42 14.43
N ASP A 254 4.24 6.31 15.11
CA ASP A 254 5.26 5.32 15.38
C ASP A 254 5.36 4.32 14.22
N TYR A 255 6.56 3.77 14.03
CA TYR A 255 6.80 2.78 12.98
C TYR A 255 7.47 1.54 13.55
N ALA A 256 6.88 0.41 13.23
CA ALA A 256 7.39 -0.92 13.50
C ALA A 256 7.58 -1.68 12.19
N TYR A 257 8.08 -2.90 12.27
CA TYR A 257 8.11 -3.82 11.14
C TYR A 257 7.62 -5.21 11.56
N ALA A 258 7.13 -5.96 10.58
CA ALA A 258 6.85 -7.38 10.70
C ALA A 258 7.68 -8.14 9.66
N THR A 259 8.21 -9.30 10.04
CA THR A 259 8.98 -10.17 9.13
C THR A 259 8.07 -10.92 8.17
N ASP A 260 8.65 -11.56 7.15
CA ASP A 260 7.90 -12.45 6.25
C ASP A 260 7.22 -13.59 7.03
N GLU A 261 7.87 -14.12 8.05
CA GLU A 261 7.33 -15.15 8.95
C GLU A 261 6.12 -14.62 9.73
N ASP A 262 6.26 -13.48 10.42
CA ASP A 262 5.14 -12.81 11.11
C ASP A 262 3.95 -12.57 10.19
N CYS A 263 4.23 -12.14 8.95
CA CYS A 263 3.22 -11.87 7.92
C CYS A 263 2.45 -13.15 7.55
N LEU A 264 3.16 -14.25 7.29
CA LEU A 264 2.56 -15.53 6.90
C LEU A 264 1.76 -16.16 8.04
N GLU A 265 2.25 -16.06 9.28
CA GLU A 265 1.50 -16.49 10.47
C GLU A 265 0.18 -15.71 10.61
N ALA A 266 0.23 -14.39 10.47
CA ALA A 266 -0.96 -13.54 10.55
C ALA A 266 -1.93 -13.77 9.39
N PHE A 267 -1.42 -14.07 8.18
CA PHE A 267 -2.22 -14.47 7.04
C PHE A 267 -3.03 -15.74 7.35
N GLN A 268 -2.38 -16.76 7.91
CA GLN A 268 -3.05 -18.00 8.31
C GLN A 268 -4.00 -17.79 9.49
N LEU A 269 -3.57 -17.04 10.52
CA LEU A 269 -4.37 -16.75 11.71
C LEU A 269 -5.72 -16.13 11.32
N LEU A 270 -5.73 -15.04 10.55
CA LEU A 270 -6.96 -14.36 10.18
C LEU A 270 -7.84 -15.22 9.27
N SER A 271 -7.21 -16.03 8.40
CA SER A 271 -7.95 -16.97 7.55
C SER A 271 -8.64 -18.06 8.36
N HIS A 272 -7.98 -18.61 9.40
CA HIS A 272 -8.52 -19.67 10.21
C HIS A 272 -9.55 -19.19 11.24
N THR A 273 -9.36 -17.99 11.82
CA THR A 273 -10.23 -17.51 12.89
C THR A 273 -11.45 -16.75 12.40
N GLU A 274 -11.31 -15.99 11.30
CA GLU A 274 -12.36 -15.09 10.81
C GLU A 274 -12.86 -15.46 9.41
N GLY A 275 -12.24 -16.44 8.73
CA GLY A 275 -12.54 -16.76 7.33
C GLY A 275 -12.19 -15.63 6.36
N ILE A 276 -11.29 -14.73 6.76
CA ILE A 276 -10.84 -13.59 5.97
C ILE A 276 -9.44 -13.89 5.46
N ILE A 277 -9.26 -13.97 4.13
CA ILE A 277 -7.95 -14.09 3.51
C ILE A 277 -7.40 -12.69 3.27
N PRO A 278 -6.50 -12.18 4.13
CA PRO A 278 -5.96 -10.82 3.97
C PRO A 278 -4.92 -10.77 2.85
N ALA A 279 -4.73 -9.62 2.21
CA ALA A 279 -3.54 -9.43 1.39
C ALA A 279 -2.27 -9.56 2.26
N LEU A 280 -1.17 -10.05 1.68
CA LEU A 280 0.11 -10.13 2.40
C LEU A 280 0.56 -8.76 2.93
N GLU A 281 0.22 -7.68 2.23
CA GLU A 281 0.41 -6.32 2.72
C GLU A 281 -0.29 -6.10 4.06
N SER A 282 -1.58 -6.41 4.12
CA SER A 282 -2.41 -6.22 5.32
C SER A 282 -1.99 -7.13 6.47
N SER A 283 -1.48 -8.32 6.14
CA SER A 283 -1.02 -9.31 7.13
C SER A 283 0.11 -8.78 8.01
N HIS A 284 0.96 -7.86 7.50
CA HIS A 284 1.96 -7.17 8.32
C HIS A 284 1.31 -6.33 9.44
N ALA A 285 0.24 -5.59 9.10
CA ALA A 285 -0.51 -4.82 10.10
C ALA A 285 -1.24 -5.73 11.09
N VAL A 286 -1.82 -6.84 10.62
CA VAL A 286 -2.48 -7.83 11.49
C VAL A 286 -1.47 -8.46 12.45
N ALA A 287 -0.29 -8.88 11.97
CA ALA A 287 0.76 -9.45 12.81
C ALA A 287 1.14 -8.53 13.97
N HIS A 288 1.42 -7.26 13.67
CA HIS A 288 1.80 -6.29 14.69
C HIS A 288 0.62 -5.91 15.60
N GLY A 289 -0.56 -5.69 15.04
CA GLY A 289 -1.76 -5.36 15.81
C GLY A 289 -2.17 -6.47 16.78
N CYS A 290 -2.03 -7.74 16.40
CA CYS A 290 -2.25 -8.87 17.30
C CYS A 290 -1.23 -8.91 18.45
N LYS A 291 0.06 -8.61 18.17
CA LYS A 291 1.10 -8.50 19.21
C LYS A 291 0.78 -7.38 20.21
N MET A 292 0.34 -6.22 19.70
CA MET A 292 -0.10 -5.10 20.55
C MET A 292 -1.30 -5.49 21.40
N ALA A 293 -2.33 -6.09 20.79
CA ALA A 293 -3.54 -6.48 21.49
C ALA A 293 -3.28 -7.52 22.58
N ALA A 294 -2.36 -8.48 22.34
CA ALA A 294 -1.98 -9.47 23.35
C ALA A 294 -1.36 -8.86 24.61
N GLN A 295 -0.67 -7.73 24.48
CA GLN A 295 -0.04 -6.97 25.57
C GLN A 295 -0.98 -5.94 26.19
N GLY A 296 -2.05 -5.56 25.48
CA GLY A 296 -3.02 -4.56 25.90
C GLY A 296 -4.00 -5.06 26.97
N LYS A 297 -4.74 -4.13 27.53
CA LYS A 297 -5.78 -4.41 28.53
C LYS A 297 -7.10 -4.80 27.84
N PRO A 298 -8.01 -5.52 28.54
CA PRO A 298 -9.29 -5.96 27.96
C PRO A 298 -10.24 -4.84 27.50
N ASP A 299 -10.09 -3.64 28.03
CA ASP A 299 -10.87 -2.46 27.70
C ASP A 299 -10.23 -1.63 26.58
N GLU A 300 -8.99 -1.88 26.21
CA GLU A 300 -8.33 -1.22 25.07
C GLU A 300 -8.85 -1.75 23.72
N ILE A 301 -8.77 -0.89 22.71
CA ILE A 301 -9.23 -1.18 21.35
C ILE A 301 -8.11 -0.91 20.36
N VAL A 302 -7.75 -1.95 19.60
CA VAL A 302 -6.82 -1.88 18.47
C VAL A 302 -7.62 -1.93 17.17
N LEU A 303 -7.61 -0.87 16.39
CA LEU A 303 -8.22 -0.81 15.07
C LEU A 303 -7.15 -1.08 14.01
N ILE A 304 -7.28 -2.18 13.26
CA ILE A 304 -6.37 -2.54 12.18
C ILE A 304 -7.02 -2.21 10.83
N ASN A 305 -6.33 -1.43 9.99
CA ASN A 305 -6.77 -1.19 8.62
C ASN A 305 -6.42 -2.38 7.72
N LEU A 306 -7.42 -3.19 7.37
CA LEU A 306 -7.29 -4.32 6.45
C LEU A 306 -7.36 -3.80 5.01
N SER A 307 -6.23 -3.39 4.47
CA SER A 307 -6.11 -2.57 3.27
C SER A 307 -6.47 -3.30 1.96
N GLY A 308 -6.45 -4.62 1.95
CA GLY A 308 -6.78 -5.42 0.77
C GLY A 308 -6.97 -6.91 1.07
N ARG A 309 -7.63 -7.61 0.15
CA ARG A 309 -7.86 -9.05 0.22
C ARG A 309 -6.75 -9.85 -0.48
N GLY A 310 -6.56 -11.08 -0.04
CA GLY A 310 -5.45 -11.94 -0.40
C GLY A 310 -5.68 -12.92 -1.55
N ASP A 311 -6.80 -12.85 -2.29
CA ASP A 311 -7.02 -13.77 -3.42
C ASP A 311 -5.86 -13.78 -4.43
N LYS A 312 -5.23 -12.63 -4.62
CA LYS A 312 -4.06 -12.47 -5.48
C LYS A 312 -2.79 -13.14 -4.92
N ASP A 313 -2.74 -13.38 -3.62
CA ASP A 313 -1.54 -13.77 -2.88
C ASP A 313 -1.52 -15.26 -2.52
N VAL A 314 -2.64 -15.98 -2.73
CA VAL A 314 -2.78 -17.39 -2.33
C VAL A 314 -1.63 -18.25 -2.87
N TRP A 315 -1.25 -18.07 -4.14
CA TRP A 315 -0.13 -18.80 -4.74
C TRP A 315 1.23 -18.43 -4.14
N SER A 316 1.44 -17.14 -3.86
CA SER A 316 2.69 -16.66 -3.26
C SER A 316 2.80 -17.13 -1.81
N ALA A 317 1.70 -17.07 -1.05
CA ALA A 317 1.63 -17.55 0.32
C ALA A 317 1.85 -19.08 0.38
N ALA A 318 1.18 -19.86 -0.47
CA ALA A 318 1.36 -21.30 -0.54
C ALA A 318 2.82 -21.67 -0.81
N ARG A 319 3.46 -21.02 -1.79
CA ARG A 319 4.88 -21.24 -2.10
C ARG A 319 5.77 -20.91 -0.91
N ALA A 320 5.54 -19.78 -0.25
CA ALA A 320 6.32 -19.36 0.91
C ALA A 320 6.14 -20.29 2.12
N LEU A 321 4.94 -20.87 2.28
CA LEU A 321 4.61 -21.87 3.32
C LEU A 321 5.03 -23.31 2.95
N GLY A 322 5.66 -23.52 1.78
CA GLY A 322 6.05 -24.84 1.32
C GLY A 322 4.88 -25.77 0.97
N THR A 323 3.70 -25.20 0.69
CA THR A 323 2.49 -25.95 0.33
C THR A 323 2.34 -25.98 -1.19
N GLU A 324 2.21 -27.17 -1.76
CA GLU A 324 1.95 -27.35 -3.19
C GLU A 324 0.45 -27.23 -3.47
N ILE A 325 0.05 -26.29 -4.33
CA ILE A 325 -1.32 -26.21 -4.84
C ILE A 325 -1.39 -27.11 -6.09
N LYS A 326 -2.05 -28.25 -5.97
CA LYS A 326 -2.38 -29.13 -7.12
C LYS A 326 -3.68 -28.61 -7.75
N LEU A 327 -3.62 -28.29 -9.03
CA LEU A 327 -4.81 -27.98 -9.85
C LEU A 327 -5.35 -29.24 -10.47
#